data_4933909ef0affe669a42b685db80e770
#
_entry.id   4933909ef0affe669a42b685db80e770
#
_cell.length_a   1.000
_cell.length_b   1.000
_cell.length_c   1.000
_cell.angle_alpha   90.00
_cell.angle_beta   90.00
_cell.angle_gamma   90.00
#
_symmetry.space_group_name_H-M   'P 1'
#
loop_
_entity.id
_entity.type
_entity.pdbx_description
1 polymer ?
#
loop_
_entity_poly.entity_id
_entity_poly.type
_entity_poly.pdbx_seq_one_letter_code
_entity_poly.pdbx_strand_id
1 'polypeptide(L)'
;MIIRRVAVALLLTIVFAPAGFARGVLKFTVDLRDTKSHQVHVTLVPSGFQGHTATYQMPLWAPGAYSVTHYGRYVRNFKAFNKWHHTLAVKQLNDDRWQIASGQSVKKIEYDVLDSHSDTSSLYFAMANIDTSLFFANATALFGYYDDDKNAGAEVIYQLPDGWKLECPLDAPSGTRKPDPSHRSHPTDPNFMARNYDELADAPIIAAPMIDSGRASNRIITRSFQEGSADYDVAVMTDGTFYDSEMDSLVYYLREIVHAETDFFHDTPYKDYTFEITAPSFSHMPSFAQGALEHANSSDYLLMDMSWPLFKREFLPIFSHEFFHLWNVKRIHSTLLGPFDYTQRVMTKSLWMAEGITEYYAHTLLARYGIIPPERFYQDVSDWRKEMAMAPEEAKKKSLEELSIDESAFDMDEATLFYSRGPLVALMLDLEIRSRTNNKKSLDDVMFAFNDAAKHGKTFREEDMIPLFEKYSGIDLSDFYNRYIHGTDSLPVDTYLAMMGRARAASSGSVSLGFSGGNFILNSLDTTNALARAGLKAGDALIAINGTKLSLDNIDRLAALKDSLSSVSVTIERDGKTMDIPVTFTKPTNGQGVDPVPSPLAIEIRKGIVGQ
;
A
#
# COMPACT_ATOMS: atom_id res chain seq x y z
N MET A 1 -20.76 -69.79 34.56
CA MET A 1 -19.67 -68.77 34.40
C MET A 1 -19.39 -68.65 32.94
N ILE A 2 -20.07 -67.72 32.26
CA ILE A 2 -20.02 -67.53 30.80
C ILE A 2 -19.29 -66.23 30.54
N ILE A 3 -18.11 -66.35 29.95
CA ILE A 3 -17.27 -65.20 29.55
C ILE A 3 -17.77 -64.68 28.19
N ARG A 4 -18.38 -63.49 28.13
CA ARG A 4 -18.72 -62.81 26.91
C ARG A 4 -17.47 -62.06 26.40
N ARG A 5 -16.97 -62.47 25.26
CA ARG A 5 -15.96 -61.71 24.46
C ARG A 5 -16.70 -60.61 23.74
N VAL A 6 -16.35 -59.36 24.04
CA VAL A 6 -16.75 -58.20 23.27
C VAL A 6 -15.68 -57.99 22.21
N ALA A 7 -16.04 -58.17 20.96
CA ALA A 7 -15.20 -57.78 19.82
C ALA A 7 -15.41 -56.29 19.55
N VAL A 8 -14.36 -55.48 19.73
CA VAL A 8 -14.34 -54.09 19.31
C VAL A 8 -13.91 -54.06 17.84
N ALA A 9 -14.86 -53.77 16.97
CA ALA A 9 -14.58 -53.52 15.56
C ALA A 9 -14.04 -52.07 15.43
N LEU A 10 -12.73 -51.93 15.19
CA LEU A 10 -12.12 -50.66 14.76
C LEU A 10 -12.56 -50.39 13.33
N LEU A 11 -13.52 -49.48 13.12
CA LEU A 11 -13.79 -48.89 11.82
C LEU A 11 -12.65 -47.91 11.48
N LEU A 12 -11.69 -48.34 10.68
CA LEU A 12 -10.78 -47.44 9.99
C LEU A 12 -11.59 -46.68 8.92
N THR A 13 -12.01 -45.47 9.23
CA THR A 13 -12.43 -44.49 8.21
C THR A 13 -11.18 -44.04 7.46
N ILE A 14 -10.93 -44.71 6.35
CA ILE A 14 -9.99 -44.19 5.35
C ILE A 14 -10.66 -42.93 4.75
N VAL A 15 -10.26 -41.77 5.26
CA VAL A 15 -10.54 -40.51 4.60
C VAL A 15 -9.74 -40.55 3.29
N PHE A 16 -10.41 -40.89 2.19
CA PHE A 16 -9.89 -40.58 0.86
C PHE A 16 -9.81 -39.06 0.77
N ALA A 17 -8.65 -38.49 1.07
CA ALA A 17 -8.32 -37.21 0.51
C ALA A 17 -8.43 -37.39 -1.01
N PRO A 18 -9.17 -36.53 -1.73
CA PRO A 18 -9.13 -36.56 -3.18
C PRO A 18 -7.65 -36.45 -3.55
N ALA A 19 -7.14 -37.44 -4.29
CA ALA A 19 -5.83 -37.34 -4.90
C ALA A 19 -5.89 -36.13 -5.82
N GLY A 20 -5.46 -34.98 -5.29
CA GLY A 20 -5.17 -33.82 -6.10
C GLY A 20 -4.16 -34.31 -7.13
N PHE A 21 -4.59 -34.45 -8.38
CA PHE A 21 -3.65 -34.61 -9.46
C PHE A 21 -2.59 -33.55 -9.26
N ALA A 22 -1.33 -33.95 -9.12
CA ALA A 22 -0.22 -33.02 -9.10
C ALA A 22 -0.30 -32.24 -10.40
N ARG A 23 -0.90 -31.04 -10.36
CA ARG A 23 -0.96 -30.13 -11.48
C ARG A 23 0.50 -29.77 -11.78
N GLY A 24 0.88 -29.81 -13.03
CA GLY A 24 2.26 -29.52 -13.37
C GLY A 24 2.60 -28.06 -13.11
N VAL A 25 3.88 -27.73 -13.12
CA VAL A 25 4.41 -26.38 -12.89
C VAL A 25 4.49 -25.63 -14.21
N LEU A 26 3.96 -24.41 -14.29
CA LEU A 26 4.16 -23.49 -15.40
C LEU A 26 5.57 -22.88 -15.28
N LYS A 27 6.36 -22.93 -16.36
CA LYS A 27 7.73 -22.39 -16.33
C LYS A 27 7.81 -21.12 -17.17
N PHE A 28 7.98 -20.00 -16.51
CA PHE A 28 8.19 -18.70 -17.13
C PHE A 28 9.69 -18.39 -17.20
N THR A 29 10.09 -17.73 -18.27
CA THR A 29 11.40 -17.07 -18.38
C THR A 29 11.17 -15.65 -18.85
N VAL A 30 11.69 -14.67 -18.13
CA VAL A 30 11.64 -13.25 -18.45
C VAL A 30 13.05 -12.79 -18.81
N ASP A 31 13.25 -12.32 -20.02
CA ASP A 31 14.56 -11.85 -20.49
C ASP A 31 14.70 -10.34 -20.34
N LEU A 32 15.49 -9.90 -19.34
CA LEU A 32 15.78 -8.51 -19.04
C LEU A 32 17.11 -8.03 -19.67
N ARG A 33 17.81 -8.87 -20.43
CA ARG A 33 19.16 -8.54 -20.97
C ARG A 33 19.12 -7.54 -22.11
N ASP A 34 17.97 -7.38 -22.79
CA ASP A 34 17.80 -6.38 -23.85
C ASP A 34 16.46 -5.64 -23.69
N THR A 35 16.48 -4.56 -22.92
CA THR A 35 15.32 -3.68 -22.67
C THR A 35 15.36 -2.38 -23.49
N LYS A 36 16.27 -2.27 -24.48
CA LYS A 36 16.43 -1.05 -25.30
C LYS A 36 15.18 -0.64 -26.06
N SER A 37 14.32 -1.60 -26.37
CA SER A 37 13.05 -1.34 -27.04
C SER A 37 11.89 -1.08 -26.07
N HIS A 38 12.18 -0.86 -24.77
CA HIS A 38 11.18 -0.69 -23.71
C HIS A 38 10.16 -1.84 -23.69
N GLN A 39 10.66 -3.04 -23.78
CA GLN A 39 9.87 -4.28 -23.70
C GLN A 39 10.72 -5.42 -23.15
N VAL A 40 10.06 -6.44 -22.62
CA VAL A 40 10.71 -7.69 -22.19
C VAL A 40 10.07 -8.88 -22.90
N HIS A 41 10.91 -9.87 -23.21
CA HIS A 41 10.45 -11.12 -23.79
C HIS A 41 10.10 -12.13 -22.70
N VAL A 42 8.90 -12.70 -22.79
CA VAL A 42 8.40 -13.72 -21.87
C VAL A 42 8.21 -15.03 -22.63
N THR A 43 8.82 -16.09 -22.12
CA THR A 43 8.60 -17.46 -22.58
C THR A 43 7.88 -18.25 -21.50
N LEU A 44 6.82 -18.96 -21.87
CA LEU A 44 6.10 -19.89 -20.99
C LEU A 44 6.18 -21.32 -21.57
N VAL A 45 6.65 -22.25 -20.76
CA VAL A 45 6.55 -23.70 -21.02
C VAL A 45 5.45 -24.27 -20.12
N PRO A 46 4.26 -24.56 -20.67
CA PRO A 46 3.16 -25.10 -19.89
C PRO A 46 3.37 -26.57 -19.56
N SER A 47 2.89 -27.00 -18.43
CA SER A 47 2.92 -28.38 -17.99
C SER A 47 1.68 -29.16 -18.49
N GLY A 48 1.74 -29.69 -19.69
CA GLY A 48 0.82 -30.74 -20.12
C GLY A 48 -0.66 -30.38 -20.17
N PHE A 49 -1.02 -29.34 -20.90
CA PHE A 49 -2.40 -28.97 -21.17
C PHE A 49 -3.23 -30.12 -21.80
N GLN A 50 -4.46 -30.36 -21.38
CA GLN A 50 -5.28 -31.54 -21.78
C GLN A 50 -6.40 -31.23 -22.80
N GLY A 51 -6.72 -29.96 -23.05
CA GLY A 51 -7.86 -29.54 -23.87
C GLY A 51 -7.58 -29.47 -25.38
N HIS A 52 -8.62 -29.57 -26.21
CA HIS A 52 -8.53 -29.31 -27.66
C HIS A 52 -8.25 -27.83 -27.97
N THR A 53 -8.70 -26.91 -27.13
CA THR A 53 -8.37 -25.49 -27.18
C THR A 53 -7.81 -25.06 -25.83
N ALA A 54 -6.84 -24.18 -25.85
CA ALA A 54 -6.36 -23.48 -24.65
C ALA A 54 -6.75 -22.01 -24.74
N THR A 55 -7.14 -21.42 -23.63
CA THR A 55 -7.33 -19.97 -23.55
C THR A 55 -6.29 -19.42 -22.57
N TYR A 56 -5.43 -18.52 -23.05
CA TYR A 56 -4.49 -17.80 -22.23
C TYR A 56 -5.10 -16.46 -21.85
N GLN A 57 -5.09 -16.13 -20.57
CA GLN A 57 -5.70 -14.93 -20.00
C GLN A 57 -4.65 -14.09 -19.32
N MET A 58 -4.49 -12.84 -19.74
CA MET A 58 -3.86 -11.78 -18.94
C MET A 58 -4.88 -11.18 -17.97
N PRO A 59 -4.48 -10.71 -16.79
CA PRO A 59 -5.40 -10.09 -15.86
C PRO A 59 -6.05 -8.82 -16.41
N LEU A 60 -7.28 -8.58 -16.00
CA LEU A 60 -7.98 -7.33 -16.24
C LEU A 60 -7.51 -6.24 -15.27
N TRP A 61 -7.13 -6.62 -14.06
CA TRP A 61 -6.79 -5.76 -12.93
C TRP A 61 -5.76 -6.43 -12.00
N ALA A 62 -5.13 -5.64 -11.13
CA ALA A 62 -4.22 -6.12 -10.09
C ALA A 62 -4.91 -6.04 -8.72
N PRO A 63 -4.75 -7.09 -7.84
CA PRO A 63 -5.20 -7.01 -6.45
C PRO A 63 -4.59 -5.81 -5.75
N GLY A 64 -5.42 -5.10 -4.94
CA GLY A 64 -5.01 -3.84 -4.30
C GLY A 64 -5.27 -2.60 -5.16
N ALA A 65 -4.98 -2.66 -6.46
CA ALA A 65 -5.23 -1.52 -7.35
C ALA A 65 -6.71 -1.27 -7.65
N TYR A 66 -7.56 -2.31 -7.62
CA TYR A 66 -9.02 -2.29 -7.87
C TYR A 66 -9.48 -1.59 -9.16
N SER A 67 -8.58 -0.97 -9.92
CA SER A 67 -8.86 -0.32 -11.20
C SER A 67 -8.69 -1.30 -12.36
N VAL A 68 -9.46 -1.06 -13.43
CA VAL A 68 -9.39 -1.88 -14.65
C VAL A 68 -8.26 -1.40 -15.54
N THR A 69 -7.25 -2.26 -15.75
CA THR A 69 -6.04 -1.93 -16.51
C THR A 69 -6.02 -2.57 -17.90
N HIS A 70 -6.57 -3.78 -18.07
CA HIS A 70 -6.44 -4.57 -19.31
C HIS A 70 -4.96 -4.83 -19.66
N TYR A 71 -4.26 -5.63 -18.87
CA TYR A 71 -2.81 -5.86 -19.05
C TYR A 71 -2.46 -6.50 -20.39
N GLY A 72 -3.37 -7.25 -21.02
CA GLY A 72 -3.17 -7.81 -22.35
C GLY A 72 -2.99 -6.78 -23.44
N ARG A 73 -3.43 -5.52 -23.27
CA ARG A 73 -3.18 -4.45 -24.25
C ARG A 73 -1.71 -4.06 -24.38
N TYR A 74 -0.86 -4.45 -23.43
CA TYR A 74 0.60 -4.27 -23.51
C TYR A 74 1.33 -5.49 -24.08
N VAL A 75 0.62 -6.60 -24.31
CA VAL A 75 1.19 -7.82 -24.91
C VAL A 75 1.31 -7.68 -26.43
N ARG A 76 2.46 -8.05 -26.96
CA ARG A 76 2.76 -8.07 -28.39
C ARG A 76 3.32 -9.43 -28.81
N ASN A 77 3.26 -9.69 -30.09
CA ASN A 77 3.91 -10.86 -30.71
C ASN A 77 3.53 -12.22 -30.10
N PHE A 78 2.31 -12.34 -29.54
CA PHE A 78 1.85 -13.56 -28.89
C PHE A 78 1.84 -14.74 -29.86
N LYS A 79 2.58 -15.81 -29.56
CA LYS A 79 2.71 -17.01 -30.37
C LYS A 79 2.70 -18.25 -29.49
N ALA A 80 2.11 -19.34 -30.03
CA ALA A 80 2.14 -20.66 -29.41
C ALA A 80 2.79 -21.67 -30.35
N PHE A 81 3.54 -22.62 -29.79
CA PHE A 81 4.31 -23.61 -30.55
C PHE A 81 4.04 -25.03 -30.06
N ASN A 82 4.09 -25.97 -30.98
CA ASN A 82 4.07 -27.38 -30.67
C ASN A 82 5.49 -27.95 -30.41
N LYS A 83 5.59 -29.24 -30.12
CA LYS A 83 6.87 -29.92 -29.83
C LYS A 83 7.90 -29.91 -30.98
N TRP A 84 7.49 -29.61 -32.20
CA TRP A 84 8.37 -29.49 -33.38
C TRP A 84 8.69 -28.02 -33.70
N HIS A 85 8.39 -27.10 -32.79
CA HIS A 85 8.55 -25.65 -32.97
C HIS A 85 7.71 -25.06 -34.12
N HIS A 86 6.66 -25.76 -34.58
CA HIS A 86 5.70 -25.15 -35.50
C HIS A 86 4.71 -24.30 -34.76
N THR A 87 4.39 -23.14 -35.31
CA THR A 87 3.37 -22.25 -34.75
C THR A 87 1.98 -22.87 -34.78
N LEU A 88 1.23 -22.73 -33.73
CA LEU A 88 -0.18 -23.08 -33.64
C LEU A 88 -1.04 -21.87 -34.01
N ALA A 89 -2.25 -22.10 -34.48
CA ALA A 89 -3.19 -21.02 -34.77
C ALA A 89 -3.64 -20.39 -33.45
N VAL A 90 -3.49 -19.06 -33.35
CA VAL A 90 -3.90 -18.24 -32.22
C VAL A 90 -4.90 -17.22 -32.70
N LYS A 91 -5.99 -17.05 -31.94
CA LYS A 91 -6.99 -16.01 -32.15
C LYS A 91 -7.11 -15.18 -30.89
N GLN A 92 -6.82 -13.88 -30.97
CA GLN A 92 -7.12 -12.94 -29.89
C GLN A 92 -8.63 -12.74 -29.82
N LEU A 93 -9.22 -12.94 -28.65
CA LEU A 93 -10.66 -12.85 -28.41
C LEU A 93 -11.09 -11.46 -27.96
N ASN A 94 -10.28 -10.84 -27.12
CA ASN A 94 -10.36 -9.47 -26.64
C ASN A 94 -8.97 -9.00 -26.23
N ASP A 95 -8.85 -7.85 -25.59
CA ASP A 95 -7.56 -7.29 -25.21
C ASP A 95 -6.72 -8.24 -24.33
N ASP A 96 -7.36 -9.02 -23.46
CA ASP A 96 -6.68 -9.85 -22.45
C ASP A 96 -6.69 -11.35 -22.74
N ARG A 97 -7.35 -11.83 -23.83
CA ARG A 97 -7.57 -13.26 -24.06
C ARG A 97 -7.12 -13.75 -25.44
N TRP A 98 -6.38 -14.85 -25.44
CA TRP A 98 -5.94 -15.55 -26.65
C TRP A 98 -6.39 -17.01 -26.62
N GLN A 99 -7.13 -17.42 -27.64
CA GLN A 99 -7.50 -18.82 -27.88
C GLN A 99 -6.48 -19.49 -28.78
N ILE A 100 -5.94 -20.59 -28.34
CA ILE A 100 -4.93 -21.40 -29.05
C ILE A 100 -5.60 -22.69 -29.53
N ALA A 101 -5.60 -22.93 -30.84
CA ALA A 101 -6.07 -24.18 -31.40
C ALA A 101 -5.11 -25.33 -31.05
N SER A 102 -5.66 -26.56 -30.92
CA SER A 102 -4.90 -27.75 -30.55
C SER A 102 -4.16 -27.59 -29.22
N GLY A 103 -4.87 -27.17 -28.18
CA GLY A 103 -4.34 -26.85 -26.84
C GLY A 103 -3.42 -27.95 -26.29
N GLN A 104 -3.80 -29.24 -26.41
CA GLN A 104 -2.98 -30.38 -25.99
C GLN A 104 -1.59 -30.45 -26.68
N SER A 105 -1.41 -29.75 -27.79
CA SER A 105 -0.15 -29.70 -28.53
C SER A 105 0.76 -28.54 -28.10
N VAL A 106 0.28 -27.60 -27.29
CA VAL A 106 1.07 -26.47 -26.83
C VAL A 106 2.24 -26.94 -25.98
N LYS A 107 3.45 -26.55 -26.37
CA LYS A 107 4.70 -26.82 -25.63
C LYS A 107 5.44 -25.56 -25.26
N LYS A 108 5.15 -24.45 -25.91
CA LYS A 108 5.73 -23.15 -25.61
C LYS A 108 4.77 -22.04 -26.04
N ILE A 109 4.71 -21.00 -25.26
CA ILE A 109 4.13 -19.69 -25.61
C ILE A 109 5.23 -18.65 -25.48
N GLU A 110 5.23 -17.71 -26.37
CA GLU A 110 6.13 -16.53 -26.35
C GLU A 110 5.31 -15.27 -26.60
N TYR A 111 5.66 -14.21 -25.90
CA TYR A 111 5.12 -12.88 -26.10
C TYR A 111 6.09 -11.83 -25.58
N ASP A 112 5.91 -10.58 -26.01
CA ASP A 112 6.63 -9.43 -25.52
C ASP A 112 5.67 -8.58 -24.67
N VAL A 113 6.15 -8.06 -23.55
CA VAL A 113 5.44 -7.10 -22.71
C VAL A 113 6.08 -5.73 -22.87
N LEU A 114 5.27 -4.75 -23.29
CA LEU A 114 5.69 -3.38 -23.43
C LEU A 114 5.75 -2.67 -22.07
N ASP A 115 6.64 -1.71 -21.99
CA ASP A 115 6.60 -0.69 -20.96
C ASP A 115 5.21 -0.03 -20.88
N SER A 116 4.71 0.12 -19.67
CA SER A 116 3.36 0.64 -19.41
C SER A 116 3.33 1.75 -18.36
N HIS A 117 4.48 2.08 -17.75
CA HIS A 117 4.56 3.04 -16.64
C HIS A 117 4.11 4.46 -17.00
N SER A 118 4.13 4.83 -18.27
CA SER A 118 3.70 6.14 -18.77
C SER A 118 2.20 6.23 -19.05
N ASP A 119 1.46 5.12 -18.94
CA ASP A 119 0.01 5.12 -19.13
C ASP A 119 -0.69 5.65 -17.87
N THR A 120 -1.18 6.89 -17.96
CA THR A 120 -1.87 7.56 -16.85
C THR A 120 -3.28 7.04 -16.58
N SER A 121 -3.76 6.06 -17.36
CA SER A 121 -5.06 5.43 -17.15
C SER A 121 -5.04 4.34 -16.08
N SER A 122 -3.90 4.06 -15.47
CA SER A 122 -3.74 3.08 -14.39
C SER A 122 -2.73 3.57 -13.36
N LEU A 123 -2.72 2.89 -12.21
CA LEU A 123 -1.79 3.21 -11.12
C LEU A 123 -0.38 2.73 -11.47
N TYR A 124 0.61 3.60 -11.33
CA TYR A 124 2.00 3.32 -11.70
C TYR A 124 2.54 2.02 -11.07
N PHE A 125 2.32 1.84 -9.78
CA PHE A 125 2.82 0.69 -9.02
C PHE A 125 2.11 -0.64 -9.37
N ALA A 126 1.02 -0.59 -10.14
CA ALA A 126 0.39 -1.78 -10.71
C ALA A 126 0.87 -2.10 -12.14
N MET A 127 1.84 -1.35 -12.68
CA MET A 127 2.28 -1.40 -14.08
C MET A 127 3.68 -2.03 -14.21
N ALA A 128 4.29 -1.88 -15.38
CA ALA A 128 5.69 -2.25 -15.63
C ALA A 128 6.47 -1.03 -16.14
N ASN A 129 7.61 -0.74 -15.51
CA ASN A 129 8.60 0.22 -15.96
C ASN A 129 9.82 -0.55 -16.49
N ILE A 130 10.02 -0.50 -17.80
CA ILE A 130 11.03 -1.28 -18.52
C ILE A 130 12.01 -0.31 -19.18
N ASP A 131 13.15 -0.13 -18.55
CA ASP A 131 14.22 0.75 -19.04
C ASP A 131 15.57 0.01 -19.11
N THR A 132 16.54 0.60 -19.74
CA THR A 132 17.92 0.06 -19.84
C THR A 132 18.70 0.13 -18.54
N SER A 133 18.20 0.85 -17.56
CA SER A 133 18.87 1.15 -16.29
C SER A 133 18.11 0.65 -15.07
N LEU A 134 16.83 0.29 -15.21
CA LEU A 134 16.00 -0.24 -14.15
C LEU A 134 14.89 -1.14 -14.73
N PHE A 135 14.36 -1.98 -13.88
CA PHE A 135 13.14 -2.73 -14.14
C PHE A 135 12.29 -2.76 -12.87
N PHE A 136 11.05 -2.39 -13.01
CA PHE A 136 10.00 -2.58 -12.02
C PHE A 136 8.80 -3.22 -12.72
N ALA A 137 8.15 -4.18 -12.10
CA ALA A 137 6.87 -4.67 -12.57
C ALA A 137 6.03 -5.24 -11.43
N ASN A 138 4.73 -4.94 -11.44
CA ASN A 138 3.77 -5.82 -10.80
C ASN A 138 3.62 -7.09 -11.67
N ALA A 139 3.61 -8.27 -11.06
CA ALA A 139 3.59 -9.53 -11.80
C ALA A 139 2.35 -9.70 -12.69
N THR A 140 1.23 -9.04 -12.36
CA THR A 140 0.04 -8.98 -13.22
C THR A 140 0.30 -8.36 -14.58
N ALA A 141 1.28 -7.46 -14.68
CA ALA A 141 1.68 -6.86 -15.95
C ALA A 141 2.48 -7.82 -16.84
N LEU A 142 3.11 -8.85 -16.25
CA LEU A 142 4.00 -9.76 -16.96
C LEU A 142 3.36 -11.11 -17.30
N PHE A 143 2.54 -11.64 -16.38
CA PHE A 143 2.13 -13.04 -16.42
C PHE A 143 0.62 -13.18 -16.57
N GLY A 144 0.22 -14.07 -17.46
CA GLY A 144 -1.13 -14.57 -17.55
C GLY A 144 -1.23 -16.03 -17.10
N TYR A 145 -2.41 -16.58 -17.21
CA TYR A 145 -2.73 -17.94 -16.81
C TYR A 145 -3.68 -18.61 -17.82
N TYR A 146 -3.85 -19.91 -17.70
CA TYR A 146 -4.89 -20.62 -18.42
C TYR A 146 -6.19 -20.62 -17.62
N ASP A 147 -7.33 -20.45 -18.26
CA ASP A 147 -8.65 -20.48 -17.62
C ASP A 147 -8.85 -21.75 -16.77
N ASP A 148 -8.32 -22.87 -17.22
CA ASP A 148 -8.50 -24.17 -16.56
C ASP A 148 -7.41 -24.48 -15.50
N ASP A 149 -6.35 -23.65 -15.39
CA ASP A 149 -5.15 -24.00 -14.61
C ASP A 149 -4.59 -22.84 -13.74
N LYS A 150 -5.44 -21.92 -13.29
CA LYS A 150 -5.06 -20.85 -12.34
C LYS A 150 -4.44 -21.39 -11.05
N ASN A 151 -4.74 -22.64 -10.68
CA ASN A 151 -4.21 -23.30 -9.50
C ASN A 151 -2.89 -24.06 -9.74
N ALA A 152 -2.34 -24.03 -10.95
CA ALA A 152 -1.01 -24.59 -11.20
C ALA A 152 0.07 -23.74 -10.53
N GLY A 153 1.10 -24.42 -10.00
CA GLY A 153 2.30 -23.72 -9.53
C GLY A 153 3.06 -23.07 -10.69
N ALA A 154 3.86 -22.07 -10.39
CA ALA A 154 4.72 -21.42 -11.36
C ALA A 154 6.19 -21.43 -10.89
N GLU A 155 7.09 -21.64 -11.84
CA GLU A 155 8.53 -21.42 -11.71
C GLU A 155 8.88 -20.24 -12.64
N VAL A 156 9.54 -19.20 -12.10
CA VAL A 156 9.90 -18.01 -12.85
C VAL A 156 11.40 -17.81 -12.82
N ILE A 157 12.02 -17.72 -13.98
CA ILE A 157 13.45 -17.45 -14.16
C ILE A 157 13.60 -16.07 -14.80
N TYR A 158 14.37 -15.18 -14.18
CA TYR A 158 14.71 -13.88 -14.73
C TYR A 158 16.14 -13.91 -15.27
N GLN A 159 16.33 -13.61 -16.54
CA GLN A 159 17.63 -13.48 -17.17
C GLN A 159 18.10 -12.03 -17.06
N LEU A 160 19.07 -11.78 -16.19
CA LEU A 160 19.52 -10.42 -15.85
C LEU A 160 20.69 -9.96 -16.73
N PRO A 161 20.82 -8.64 -16.97
CA PRO A 161 22.07 -8.05 -17.42
C PRO A 161 23.20 -8.30 -16.42
N ASP A 162 24.45 -8.31 -16.90
CA ASP A 162 25.62 -8.45 -16.01
C ASP A 162 25.65 -7.34 -14.96
N GLY A 163 25.87 -7.73 -13.70
CA GLY A 163 25.97 -6.81 -12.56
C GLY A 163 24.64 -6.29 -12.02
N TRP A 164 23.51 -6.77 -12.53
CA TRP A 164 22.20 -6.45 -11.97
C TRP A 164 21.85 -7.38 -10.80
N LYS A 165 21.02 -6.86 -9.91
CA LYS A 165 20.34 -7.59 -8.85
C LYS A 165 18.83 -7.48 -9.04
N LEU A 166 18.10 -8.52 -8.65
CA LEU A 166 16.65 -8.56 -8.65
C LEU A 166 16.17 -8.94 -7.26
N GLU A 167 15.15 -8.26 -6.78
CA GLU A 167 14.35 -8.64 -5.61
C GLU A 167 12.94 -9.03 -6.05
N CYS A 168 12.39 -10.03 -5.36
CA CYS A 168 11.07 -10.58 -5.58
C CYS A 168 10.66 -11.35 -4.31
N PRO A 169 9.42 -11.22 -3.80
CA PRO A 169 9.00 -11.85 -2.55
C PRO A 169 8.73 -13.36 -2.66
N LEU A 170 8.79 -13.94 -3.86
CA LEU A 170 8.56 -15.37 -4.06
C LEU A 170 9.69 -16.24 -3.49
N ASP A 171 9.35 -17.44 -3.07
CA ASP A 171 10.30 -18.41 -2.57
C ASP A 171 11.25 -18.91 -3.67
N ALA A 172 12.50 -19.20 -3.31
CA ALA A 172 13.43 -19.94 -4.17
C ALA A 172 12.99 -21.41 -4.29
N PRO A 173 13.32 -22.14 -5.40
CA PRO A 173 13.02 -23.56 -5.55
C PRO A 173 13.52 -24.40 -4.38
N SER A 174 12.78 -25.46 -4.02
CA SER A 174 13.13 -26.36 -2.93
C SER A 174 14.56 -26.85 -3.03
N GLY A 175 15.36 -26.62 -1.98
CA GLY A 175 16.78 -26.98 -1.89
C GLY A 175 17.76 -25.88 -2.28
N THR A 176 17.29 -24.76 -2.82
CA THR A 176 18.07 -23.53 -2.92
C THR A 176 17.69 -22.62 -1.76
N ARG A 177 18.69 -22.21 -0.96
CA ARG A 177 18.46 -21.19 0.06
C ARG A 177 18.19 -19.87 -0.65
N LYS A 178 17.24 -19.04 -0.16
CA LYS A 178 17.16 -17.63 -0.58
C LYS A 178 18.59 -17.08 -0.57
N PRO A 179 19.05 -16.37 -1.60
CA PRO A 179 20.40 -15.82 -1.60
C PRO A 179 20.59 -15.02 -0.32
N ASP A 180 21.58 -15.37 0.49
CA ASP A 180 21.97 -14.61 1.69
C ASP A 180 22.36 -13.20 1.22
N PRO A 181 21.66 -12.14 1.61
CA PRO A 181 21.95 -10.77 1.18
C PRO A 181 23.38 -10.34 1.53
N SER A 182 24.01 -11.01 2.52
CA SER A 182 25.39 -10.76 2.94
C SER A 182 26.42 -11.44 2.04
N HIS A 183 26.03 -12.39 1.18
CA HIS A 183 26.94 -13.12 0.30
C HIS A 183 26.87 -12.58 -1.14
N ARG A 184 27.99 -12.07 -1.64
CA ARG A 184 28.17 -11.40 -2.93
C ARG A 184 28.02 -12.28 -4.19
N SER A 185 27.56 -13.52 -4.08
CA SER A 185 27.32 -14.40 -5.23
C SER A 185 25.83 -14.54 -5.50
N HIS A 186 25.28 -13.57 -6.21
CA HIS A 186 23.93 -13.73 -6.76
C HIS A 186 24.00 -14.61 -8.00
N PRO A 187 23.08 -15.57 -8.18
CA PRO A 187 22.96 -16.27 -9.45
C PRO A 187 22.66 -15.24 -10.56
N THR A 188 23.28 -15.41 -11.72
CA THR A 188 23.05 -14.58 -12.89
C THR A 188 21.60 -14.67 -13.37
N ASP A 189 20.89 -15.75 -13.03
CA ASP A 189 19.49 -16.01 -13.39
C ASP A 189 18.72 -16.45 -12.13
N PRO A 190 18.19 -15.48 -11.33
CA PRO A 190 17.38 -15.79 -10.16
C PRO A 190 16.12 -16.56 -10.55
N ASN A 191 15.80 -17.59 -9.75
CA ASN A 191 14.71 -18.52 -9.98
C ASN A 191 13.79 -18.54 -8.76
N PHE A 192 12.48 -18.43 -8.98
CA PHE A 192 11.45 -18.32 -7.96
C PHE A 192 10.29 -19.27 -8.22
N MET A 193 9.56 -19.58 -7.15
CA MET A 193 8.41 -20.49 -7.19
C MET A 193 7.18 -19.80 -6.61
N ALA A 194 6.05 -19.94 -7.30
CA ALA A 194 4.73 -19.61 -6.78
C ALA A 194 3.86 -20.89 -6.72
N ARG A 195 3.05 -21.02 -5.68
CA ARG A 195 2.19 -22.19 -5.47
C ARG A 195 1.00 -22.23 -6.43
N ASN A 196 0.56 -21.08 -6.87
CA ASN A 196 -0.56 -20.87 -7.79
C ASN A 196 -0.45 -19.50 -8.46
N TYR A 197 -1.41 -19.18 -9.34
CA TYR A 197 -1.41 -17.90 -10.03
C TYR A 197 -1.70 -16.70 -9.11
N ASP A 198 -2.53 -16.86 -8.07
CA ASP A 198 -2.81 -15.75 -7.13
C ASP A 198 -1.52 -15.32 -6.41
N GLU A 199 -0.68 -16.27 -6.00
CA GLU A 199 0.64 -15.97 -5.40
C GLU A 199 1.62 -15.39 -6.43
N LEU A 200 1.60 -15.86 -7.68
CA LEU A 200 2.43 -15.30 -8.75
C LEU A 200 2.03 -13.85 -9.04
N ALA A 201 0.73 -13.59 -9.19
CA ALA A 201 0.19 -12.28 -9.53
C ALA A 201 0.39 -11.24 -8.42
N ASP A 202 0.54 -11.70 -7.17
CA ASP A 202 0.73 -10.87 -5.97
C ASP A 202 2.23 -10.63 -5.64
N ALA A 203 3.12 -10.77 -6.62
CA ALA A 203 4.56 -10.61 -6.43
C ALA A 203 5.11 -9.44 -7.25
N PRO A 204 5.44 -8.30 -6.64
CA PRO A 204 6.18 -7.23 -7.31
C PRO A 204 7.61 -7.67 -7.61
N ILE A 205 8.26 -6.99 -8.54
CA ILE A 205 9.64 -7.27 -8.94
C ILE A 205 10.37 -5.96 -9.18
N ILE A 206 11.53 -5.80 -8.54
CA ILE A 206 12.45 -4.71 -8.84
C ILE A 206 13.82 -5.25 -9.23
N ALA A 207 14.45 -4.63 -10.24
CA ALA A 207 15.81 -4.99 -10.62
C ALA A 207 16.58 -3.77 -11.14
N ALA A 208 17.86 -3.66 -10.74
CA ALA A 208 18.75 -2.60 -11.14
C ALA A 208 20.23 -3.03 -10.96
N PRO A 209 21.21 -2.26 -11.48
CA PRO A 209 22.62 -2.47 -11.20
C PRO A 209 22.94 -2.47 -9.70
N MET A 210 23.82 -3.35 -9.26
CA MET A 210 24.26 -3.43 -7.86
C MET A 210 25.28 -2.36 -7.46
N ILE A 211 25.96 -1.74 -8.41
CA ILE A 211 27.13 -0.92 -8.15
C ILE A 211 26.88 0.53 -8.55
N ASP A 212 27.14 1.41 -7.60
CA ASP A 212 27.32 2.83 -7.86
C ASP A 212 28.70 3.04 -8.54
N SER A 213 28.68 3.43 -9.81
CA SER A 213 29.89 3.87 -10.53
C SER A 213 30.26 5.31 -10.19
N GLY A 214 29.72 5.91 -9.11
CA GLY A 214 30.02 7.27 -8.65
C GLY A 214 29.32 8.39 -9.42
N ARG A 215 28.28 8.07 -10.22
CA ARG A 215 27.38 9.04 -10.86
C ARG A 215 25.94 8.60 -10.69
N ALA A 216 25.02 9.55 -10.72
CA ALA A 216 23.58 9.31 -10.63
C ALA A 216 23.11 8.27 -11.67
N SER A 217 23.15 7.01 -11.32
CA SER A 217 22.65 5.89 -12.09
C SER A 217 21.75 5.06 -11.19
N ASN A 218 20.71 4.48 -11.75
CA ASN A 218 19.85 3.56 -11.01
C ASN A 218 20.69 2.46 -10.33
N ARG A 219 20.41 2.20 -9.07
CA ARG A 219 21.05 1.17 -8.26
C ARG A 219 20.05 0.58 -7.27
N ILE A 220 20.33 -0.61 -6.82
CA ILE A 220 19.57 -1.27 -5.76
C ILE A 220 20.44 -1.43 -4.50
N ILE A 221 19.90 -0.98 -3.38
CA ILE A 221 20.50 -1.11 -2.04
C ILE A 221 19.61 -2.04 -1.23
N THR A 222 20.19 -3.01 -0.54
CA THR A 222 19.41 -3.98 0.24
C THR A 222 19.92 -4.08 1.67
N ARG A 223 18.99 -4.33 2.60
CA ARG A 223 19.24 -4.68 4.00
C ARG A 223 18.27 -5.75 4.43
N SER A 224 18.62 -6.46 5.49
CA SER A 224 17.72 -7.44 6.11
C SER A 224 17.73 -7.25 7.62
N PHE A 225 16.62 -7.60 8.25
CA PHE A 225 16.51 -7.64 9.71
C PHE A 225 15.59 -8.77 10.14
N GLN A 226 15.60 -9.10 11.42
CA GLN A 226 14.68 -10.05 12.04
C GLN A 226 13.86 -9.34 13.10
N GLU A 227 12.57 -9.65 13.16
CA GLU A 227 11.69 -9.26 14.25
C GLU A 227 10.80 -10.45 14.59
N GLY A 228 10.76 -10.84 15.88
CA GLY A 228 10.09 -12.05 16.30
C GLY A 228 10.65 -13.31 15.63
N SER A 229 9.82 -14.06 14.93
CA SER A 229 10.19 -15.29 14.20
C SER A 229 10.30 -15.12 12.69
N ALA A 230 10.13 -13.91 12.17
CA ALA A 230 10.14 -13.63 10.75
C ALA A 230 11.40 -12.88 10.30
N ASP A 231 11.76 -13.10 9.04
CA ASP A 231 12.83 -12.43 8.33
C ASP A 231 12.26 -11.33 7.44
N TYR A 232 12.95 -10.18 7.37
CA TYR A 232 12.52 -9.03 6.58
C TYR A 232 13.65 -8.57 5.67
N ASP A 233 13.30 -8.40 4.40
CA ASP A 233 14.17 -7.83 3.40
C ASP A 233 13.69 -6.43 3.03
N VAL A 234 14.61 -5.48 2.88
CA VAL A 234 14.34 -4.12 2.45
C VAL A 234 15.21 -3.85 1.24
N ALA A 235 14.57 -3.55 0.11
CA ALA A 235 15.24 -3.24 -1.14
C ALA A 235 14.83 -1.84 -1.61
N VAL A 236 15.80 -0.96 -1.82
CA VAL A 236 15.58 0.38 -2.35
C VAL A 236 16.26 0.50 -3.71
N MET A 237 15.48 0.72 -4.74
CA MET A 237 15.94 1.06 -6.08
C MET A 237 15.87 2.58 -6.26
N THR A 238 17.00 3.22 -6.56
CA THR A 238 17.09 4.68 -6.64
C THR A 238 18.15 5.15 -7.64
N ASP A 239 17.94 6.30 -8.23
CA ASP A 239 18.94 7.08 -8.97
C ASP A 239 19.30 8.40 -8.25
N GLY A 240 18.73 8.60 -7.08
CA GLY A 240 18.82 9.83 -6.29
C GLY A 240 19.89 9.81 -5.21
N THR A 241 19.59 10.54 -4.14
CA THR A 241 20.49 10.80 -3.01
C THR A 241 20.27 9.87 -1.82
N PHE A 242 19.50 8.80 -1.98
CA PHE A 242 19.31 7.81 -0.93
C PHE A 242 20.60 7.01 -0.71
N TYR A 243 21.20 7.15 0.47
CA TYR A 243 22.50 6.55 0.83
C TYR A 243 22.37 5.46 1.88
N ASP A 244 23.50 4.80 2.20
CA ASP A 244 23.56 3.75 3.22
C ASP A 244 23.11 4.23 4.60
N SER A 245 23.37 5.49 4.97
CA SER A 245 22.94 6.07 6.25
C SER A 245 21.42 6.22 6.36
N GLU A 246 20.75 6.60 5.27
CA GLU A 246 19.30 6.67 5.18
C GLU A 246 18.70 5.26 5.22
N MET A 247 19.36 4.31 4.56
CA MET A 247 18.96 2.90 4.58
C MET A 247 18.94 2.30 5.99
N ASP A 248 19.97 2.54 6.79
CA ASP A 248 20.01 2.07 8.18
C ASP A 248 18.92 2.72 9.04
N SER A 249 18.63 4.01 8.78
CA SER A 249 17.54 4.72 9.43
C SER A 249 16.17 4.20 9.01
N LEU A 250 15.98 3.90 7.73
CA LEU A 250 14.76 3.31 7.20
C LEU A 250 14.50 1.95 7.86
N VAL A 251 15.48 1.08 7.88
CA VAL A 251 15.40 -0.25 8.53
C VAL A 251 15.01 -0.13 10.00
N TYR A 252 15.55 0.85 10.73
CA TYR A 252 15.16 1.10 12.11
C TYR A 252 13.65 1.39 12.22
N TYR A 253 13.11 2.32 11.41
CA TYR A 253 11.68 2.66 11.48
C TYR A 253 10.78 1.56 10.95
N LEU A 254 11.17 0.83 9.91
CA LEU A 254 10.41 -0.34 9.44
C LEU A 254 10.33 -1.42 10.53
N ARG A 255 11.41 -1.65 11.28
CA ARG A 255 11.39 -2.57 12.42
C ARG A 255 10.43 -2.11 13.51
N GLU A 256 10.42 -0.82 13.85
CA GLU A 256 9.48 -0.27 14.84
C GLU A 256 8.01 -0.42 14.38
N ILE A 257 7.72 -0.20 13.08
CA ILE A 257 6.39 -0.42 12.49
C ILE A 257 6.00 -1.90 12.59
N VAL A 258 6.88 -2.79 12.13
CA VAL A 258 6.67 -4.24 12.21
C VAL A 258 6.39 -4.67 13.66
N HIS A 259 7.20 -4.20 14.60
CA HIS A 259 7.00 -4.49 16.03
C HIS A 259 5.63 -4.01 16.51
N ALA A 260 5.26 -2.77 16.21
CA ALA A 260 4.01 -2.18 16.65
C ALA A 260 2.78 -2.97 16.16
N GLU A 261 2.76 -3.34 14.89
CA GLU A 261 1.60 -3.99 14.28
C GLU A 261 1.52 -5.49 14.58
N THR A 262 2.66 -6.18 14.66
CA THR A 262 2.69 -7.59 15.10
C THR A 262 2.34 -7.73 16.59
N ASP A 263 2.79 -6.78 17.44
CA ASP A 263 2.39 -6.73 18.84
C ASP A 263 0.89 -6.40 18.98
N PHE A 264 0.40 -5.45 18.20
CA PHE A 264 -1.04 -5.11 18.19
C PHE A 264 -1.93 -6.33 17.88
N PHE A 265 -1.64 -7.08 16.82
CA PHE A 265 -2.43 -8.27 16.47
C PHE A 265 -2.04 -9.53 17.24
N HIS A 266 -0.94 -9.54 18.01
CA HIS A 266 -0.32 -10.73 18.60
C HIS A 266 -0.18 -11.85 17.58
N ASP A 267 0.25 -11.53 16.38
CA ASP A 267 0.23 -12.42 15.22
C ASP A 267 1.28 -12.03 14.18
N THR A 268 1.90 -13.05 13.58
CA THR A 268 2.84 -12.89 12.45
C THR A 268 2.40 -13.87 11.35
N PRO A 269 1.58 -13.40 10.38
CA PRO A 269 0.94 -14.28 9.40
C PRO A 269 1.84 -14.83 8.29
N TYR A 270 3.10 -14.53 8.29
CA TYR A 270 4.11 -14.84 7.27
C TYR A 270 5.39 -15.38 7.94
N LYS A 271 6.33 -15.87 7.13
CA LYS A 271 7.66 -16.28 7.58
C LYS A 271 8.72 -15.27 7.20
N ASP A 272 8.51 -14.60 6.09
CA ASP A 272 9.36 -13.56 5.54
C ASP A 272 8.49 -12.47 4.90
N TYR A 273 9.03 -11.25 4.84
CA TYR A 273 8.37 -10.10 4.24
C TYR A 273 9.40 -9.22 3.53
N THR A 274 9.03 -8.69 2.37
CA THR A 274 9.91 -7.83 1.57
C THR A 274 9.30 -6.45 1.38
N PHE A 275 10.04 -5.40 1.75
CA PHE A 275 9.72 -4.02 1.40
C PHE A 275 10.48 -3.66 0.11
N GLU A 276 9.77 -3.45 -1.00
CA GLU A 276 10.34 -3.10 -2.30
C GLU A 276 10.07 -1.63 -2.61
N ILE A 277 11.10 -0.79 -2.54
CA ILE A 277 10.96 0.65 -2.62
C ILE A 277 11.66 1.15 -3.89
N THR A 278 10.90 1.78 -4.77
CA THR A 278 11.44 2.57 -5.88
C THR A 278 11.42 4.04 -5.47
N ALA A 279 12.60 4.63 -5.32
CA ALA A 279 12.78 6.02 -4.86
C ALA A 279 13.57 6.83 -5.91
N PRO A 280 12.93 7.21 -7.03
CA PRO A 280 13.59 8.01 -8.06
C PRO A 280 13.83 9.44 -7.58
N SER A 281 14.89 10.06 -8.12
CA SER A 281 15.13 11.49 -7.95
C SER A 281 13.95 12.31 -8.51
N PHE A 282 13.78 13.53 -7.99
CA PHE A 282 12.71 14.43 -8.41
C PHE A 282 12.63 14.64 -9.94
N SER A 283 13.77 14.66 -10.62
CA SER A 283 13.83 14.82 -12.08
C SER A 283 13.31 13.63 -12.88
N HIS A 284 13.22 12.46 -12.26
CA HIS A 284 12.76 11.22 -12.89
C HIS A 284 11.44 10.71 -12.30
N MET A 285 10.89 11.45 -11.32
CA MET A 285 9.59 11.12 -10.76
C MET A 285 8.49 11.39 -11.77
N PRO A 286 7.65 10.40 -12.11
CA PRO A 286 6.42 10.65 -12.88
C PRO A 286 5.53 11.63 -12.10
N SER A 287 4.94 12.61 -12.78
CA SER A 287 4.30 13.77 -12.16
C SER A 287 3.09 13.48 -11.25
N PHE A 288 2.61 12.20 -11.15
CA PHE A 288 1.42 11.82 -10.37
C PHE A 288 1.52 10.43 -9.73
N ALA A 289 2.70 9.94 -9.39
CA ALA A 289 2.91 8.52 -9.21
C ALA A 289 3.41 8.10 -7.82
N GLN A 290 3.29 8.92 -6.79
CA GLN A 290 3.58 8.45 -5.43
C GLN A 290 2.44 7.55 -4.95
N GLY A 291 2.82 6.42 -4.35
CA GLY A 291 1.88 5.46 -3.80
C GLY A 291 2.56 4.15 -3.46
N ALA A 292 1.76 3.20 -3.05
CA ALA A 292 2.22 1.88 -2.68
C ALA A 292 1.13 0.85 -2.95
N LEU A 293 1.48 -0.42 -2.83
CA LEU A 293 0.55 -1.53 -3.00
C LEU A 293 0.92 -2.66 -2.05
N GLU A 294 -0.11 -3.17 -1.39
CA GLU A 294 0.00 -4.28 -0.47
C GLU A 294 0.01 -5.64 -1.15
N HIS A 295 0.80 -6.58 -0.63
CA HIS A 295 0.88 -7.97 -1.07
C HIS A 295 0.85 -8.93 0.13
N ALA A 296 0.69 -10.24 -0.12
CA ALA A 296 0.54 -11.24 0.94
C ALA A 296 1.79 -11.38 1.83
N ASN A 297 2.98 -11.10 1.32
CA ASN A 297 4.25 -11.15 2.04
C ASN A 297 5.24 -10.08 1.57
N SER A 298 4.74 -9.01 0.97
CA SER A 298 5.54 -7.85 0.56
C SER A 298 4.66 -6.61 0.44
N SER A 299 5.30 -5.49 0.20
CA SER A 299 4.68 -4.26 -0.28
C SER A 299 5.63 -3.55 -1.23
N ASP A 300 5.09 -2.98 -2.29
CA ASP A 300 5.87 -2.18 -3.22
C ASP A 300 5.50 -0.70 -3.11
N TYR A 301 6.49 0.15 -3.30
CA TYR A 301 6.38 1.58 -3.09
C TYR A 301 7.02 2.34 -4.25
N LEU A 302 6.36 3.40 -4.70
CA LEU A 302 6.97 4.44 -5.49
C LEU A 302 6.95 5.75 -4.71
N LEU A 303 8.08 6.14 -4.15
CA LEU A 303 8.22 7.28 -3.25
C LEU A 303 9.29 8.22 -3.79
N MET A 304 9.06 9.52 -3.71
CA MET A 304 10.04 10.51 -4.15
C MET A 304 11.28 10.50 -3.24
N ASP A 305 12.47 10.42 -3.83
CA ASP A 305 13.71 10.66 -3.08
C ASP A 305 13.77 12.11 -2.60
N MET A 306 13.81 12.29 -1.28
CA MET A 306 13.86 13.58 -0.62
C MET A 306 14.74 13.49 0.64
N SER A 307 15.04 14.63 1.26
CA SER A 307 15.83 14.62 2.50
C SER A 307 15.18 13.73 3.56
N TRP A 308 16.01 13.00 4.31
CA TRP A 308 15.54 12.00 5.28
C TRP A 308 14.47 12.52 6.26
N PRO A 309 14.56 13.74 6.84
CA PRO A 309 13.50 14.24 7.72
C PRO A 309 12.14 14.36 7.03
N LEU A 310 12.11 14.78 5.75
CA LEU A 310 10.90 14.87 4.95
C LEU A 310 10.40 13.48 4.57
N PHE A 311 11.29 12.63 4.07
CA PHE A 311 10.98 11.24 3.72
C PHE A 311 10.31 10.51 4.89
N LYS A 312 10.90 10.60 6.08
CA LYS A 312 10.34 10.03 7.29
C LYS A 312 8.95 10.59 7.62
N ARG A 313 8.78 11.91 7.52
CA ARG A 313 7.52 12.56 7.86
C ARG A 313 6.38 12.16 6.92
N GLU A 314 6.67 12.09 5.64
CA GLU A 314 5.63 11.84 4.62
C GLU A 314 5.34 10.34 4.47
N PHE A 315 6.34 9.47 4.62
CA PHE A 315 6.21 8.08 4.19
C PHE A 315 6.11 7.05 5.32
N LEU A 316 6.43 7.38 6.59
CA LEU A 316 6.19 6.41 7.67
C LEU A 316 4.74 5.94 7.77
N PRO A 317 3.72 6.82 7.62
CA PRO A 317 2.34 6.35 7.59
C PRO A 317 2.05 5.41 6.42
N ILE A 318 2.62 5.64 5.24
CA ILE A 318 2.44 4.77 4.07
C ILE A 318 3.03 3.38 4.34
N PHE A 319 4.24 3.29 4.92
CA PHE A 319 4.82 2.00 5.29
C PHE A 319 3.95 1.25 6.33
N SER A 320 3.39 1.95 7.29
CA SER A 320 2.48 1.37 8.28
C SER A 320 1.15 0.95 7.63
N HIS A 321 0.63 1.72 6.68
CA HIS A 321 -0.58 1.41 5.95
C HIS A 321 -0.45 0.10 5.15
N GLU A 322 0.60 0.00 4.33
CA GLU A 322 0.82 -1.20 3.51
C GLU A 322 1.13 -2.44 4.34
N PHE A 323 1.83 -2.26 5.46
CA PHE A 323 2.12 -3.38 6.33
C PHE A 323 0.88 -3.84 7.11
N PHE A 324 -0.02 -2.93 7.51
CA PHE A 324 -1.29 -3.26 8.17
C PHE A 324 -2.23 -4.08 7.28
N HIS A 325 -2.13 -3.92 5.97
CA HIS A 325 -2.89 -4.72 5.01
C HIS A 325 -2.63 -6.24 5.09
N LEU A 326 -1.55 -6.68 5.69
CA LEU A 326 -1.35 -8.11 5.99
C LEU A 326 -2.50 -8.74 6.77
N TRP A 327 -3.14 -7.94 7.62
CA TRP A 327 -4.35 -8.33 8.34
C TRP A 327 -5.61 -7.82 7.65
N ASN A 328 -5.75 -6.52 7.48
CA ASN A 328 -6.89 -5.85 6.85
C ASN A 328 -6.47 -5.37 5.45
N VAL A 329 -6.46 -6.25 4.54
CA VAL A 329 -7.38 -6.88 3.65
C VAL A 329 -6.90 -8.29 3.22
N LYS A 330 -5.62 -8.62 3.40
CA LYS A 330 -5.11 -9.92 2.92
C LYS A 330 -5.70 -11.11 3.69
N ARG A 331 -6.19 -10.91 4.90
CA ARG A 331 -6.84 -11.93 5.74
C ARG A 331 -8.27 -11.56 6.10
N ILE A 332 -8.50 -10.34 6.58
CA ILE A 332 -9.79 -9.82 6.96
C ILE A 332 -10.42 -9.19 5.74
N HIS A 333 -11.18 -9.95 4.98
CA HIS A 333 -11.80 -9.46 3.74
C HIS A 333 -13.17 -10.09 3.46
N SER A 334 -13.94 -9.43 2.61
CA SER A 334 -15.19 -10.00 2.11
C SER A 334 -14.90 -11.16 1.14
N THR A 335 -15.89 -12.03 0.95
CA THR A 335 -15.81 -13.15 0.01
C THR A 335 -15.60 -12.71 -1.45
N LEU A 336 -15.76 -11.43 -1.75
CA LEU A 336 -15.50 -10.86 -3.08
C LEU A 336 -14.01 -10.58 -3.33
N LEU A 337 -13.21 -10.42 -2.28
CA LEU A 337 -11.78 -10.10 -2.34
C LEU A 337 -10.87 -11.33 -2.19
N GLY A 338 -11.39 -12.52 -2.53
CA GLY A 338 -10.56 -13.73 -2.58
C GLY A 338 -11.39 -15.02 -2.57
N PRO A 339 -10.98 -16.07 -3.33
CA PRO A 339 -9.94 -16.06 -4.38
C PRO A 339 -10.33 -15.17 -5.57
N PHE A 340 -9.35 -14.50 -6.16
CA PHE A 340 -9.58 -13.45 -7.15
C PHE A 340 -10.11 -13.97 -8.50
N ASP A 341 -11.03 -13.21 -9.11
CA ASP A 341 -11.42 -13.33 -10.51
C ASP A 341 -10.77 -12.20 -11.32
N TYR A 342 -9.75 -12.55 -12.08
CA TYR A 342 -9.01 -11.59 -12.91
C TYR A 342 -9.68 -11.26 -14.24
N THR A 343 -10.87 -11.80 -14.51
CA THR A 343 -11.60 -11.61 -15.77
C THR A 343 -12.66 -10.51 -15.69
N GLN A 344 -12.95 -10.02 -14.50
CA GLN A 344 -13.94 -8.98 -14.25
C GLN A 344 -13.54 -8.12 -13.04
N ARG A 345 -14.03 -6.89 -13.04
CA ARG A 345 -13.82 -5.97 -11.92
C ARG A 345 -14.49 -6.49 -10.65
N VAL A 346 -13.82 -6.34 -9.52
CA VAL A 346 -14.42 -6.61 -8.22
C VAL A 346 -15.31 -5.44 -7.79
N MET A 347 -16.56 -5.73 -7.48
CA MET A 347 -17.55 -4.74 -7.04
C MET A 347 -17.81 -4.91 -5.54
N THR A 348 -16.85 -4.49 -4.71
CA THR A 348 -16.95 -4.55 -3.25
C THR A 348 -17.42 -3.22 -2.67
N LYS A 349 -18.27 -3.26 -1.65
CA LYS A 349 -18.69 -2.10 -0.85
C LYS A 349 -17.79 -1.86 0.37
N SER A 350 -16.77 -2.70 0.58
CA SER A 350 -15.98 -2.73 1.79
C SER A 350 -14.66 -1.94 1.72
N LEU A 351 -14.41 -1.14 0.65
CA LEU A 351 -13.17 -0.38 0.53
C LEU A 351 -12.97 0.64 1.67
N TRP A 352 -14.05 1.21 2.21
CA TRP A 352 -13.96 2.05 3.39
C TRP A 352 -13.38 1.32 4.62
N MET A 353 -13.63 0.01 4.73
CA MET A 353 -13.04 -0.84 5.75
C MET A 353 -11.60 -1.21 5.37
N ALA A 354 -11.39 -1.64 4.12
CA ALA A 354 -10.07 -2.04 3.65
C ALA A 354 -9.06 -0.89 3.74
N GLU A 355 -9.42 0.30 3.23
CA GLU A 355 -8.53 1.46 3.16
C GLU A 355 -8.69 2.38 4.38
N GLY A 356 -9.92 2.77 4.70
CA GLY A 356 -10.17 3.78 5.74
C GLY A 356 -9.83 3.33 7.15
N ILE A 357 -10.10 2.07 7.50
CA ILE A 357 -9.68 1.51 8.80
C ILE A 357 -8.16 1.30 8.82
N THR A 358 -7.57 0.84 7.72
CA THR A 358 -6.12 0.69 7.60
C THR A 358 -5.42 2.02 7.77
N GLU A 359 -5.86 3.07 7.08
CA GLU A 359 -5.31 4.42 7.21
C GLU A 359 -5.43 4.96 8.66
N TYR A 360 -6.57 4.75 9.30
CA TYR A 360 -6.74 5.09 10.71
C TYR A 360 -5.71 4.40 11.61
N TYR A 361 -5.52 3.08 11.44
CA TYR A 361 -4.58 2.32 12.27
C TYR A 361 -3.12 2.64 11.93
N ALA A 362 -2.78 2.88 10.69
CA ALA A 362 -1.46 3.29 10.27
C ALA A 362 -0.97 4.49 11.09
N HIS A 363 -1.77 5.54 11.22
CA HIS A 363 -1.44 6.72 12.01
C HIS A 363 -1.58 6.52 13.52
N THR A 364 -2.61 5.79 13.93
CA THR A 364 -2.89 5.54 15.35
C THR A 364 -1.80 4.68 15.99
N LEU A 365 -1.35 3.60 15.34
CA LEU A 365 -0.33 2.72 15.90
C LEU A 365 1.04 3.40 15.93
N LEU A 366 1.40 4.18 14.94
CA LEU A 366 2.62 5.00 14.99
C LEU A 366 2.64 5.92 16.22
N ALA A 367 1.52 6.55 16.53
CA ALA A 367 1.41 7.41 17.72
C ALA A 367 1.36 6.59 19.01
N ARG A 368 0.58 5.51 19.05
CA ARG A 368 0.35 4.65 20.22
C ARG A 368 1.64 3.99 20.70
N TYR A 369 2.51 3.57 19.79
CA TYR A 369 3.81 2.96 20.09
C TYR A 369 4.95 3.97 20.17
N GLY A 370 4.68 5.28 20.03
CA GLY A 370 5.66 6.34 20.22
C GLY A 370 6.65 6.50 19.05
N ILE A 371 6.36 5.94 17.88
CA ILE A 371 7.16 6.08 16.65
C ILE A 371 7.05 7.53 16.14
N ILE A 372 5.86 8.10 16.25
CA ILE A 372 5.60 9.52 16.03
C ILE A 372 5.01 10.17 17.31
N PRO A 373 5.19 11.49 17.51
CA PRO A 373 4.50 12.19 18.61
C PRO A 373 2.98 12.14 18.45
N PRO A 374 2.19 12.01 19.53
CA PRO A 374 0.72 12.04 19.48
C PRO A 374 0.13 13.30 18.85
N GLU A 375 0.82 14.43 18.94
CA GLU A 375 0.43 15.69 18.29
C GLU A 375 0.39 15.54 16.77
N ARG A 376 1.21 14.66 16.19
CA ARG A 376 1.20 14.36 14.76
C ARG A 376 -0.12 13.71 14.35
N PHE A 377 -0.63 12.76 15.12
CA PHE A 377 -1.94 12.15 14.85
C PHE A 377 -3.07 13.20 14.78
N TYR A 378 -3.08 14.17 15.69
CA TYR A 378 -4.09 15.25 15.60
C TYR A 378 -3.88 16.17 14.38
N GLN A 379 -2.65 16.32 13.94
CA GLN A 379 -2.37 17.03 12.69
C GLN A 379 -2.91 16.22 11.50
N ASP A 380 -2.72 14.91 11.47
CA ASP A 380 -3.23 14.02 10.43
C ASP A 380 -4.76 14.07 10.36
N VAL A 381 -5.46 14.02 11.50
CA VAL A 381 -6.93 14.24 11.56
C VAL A 381 -7.33 15.59 10.95
N SER A 382 -6.55 16.63 11.18
CA SER A 382 -6.80 17.95 10.57
C SER A 382 -6.56 17.94 9.07
N ASP A 383 -5.56 17.21 8.60
CA ASP A 383 -5.22 17.12 7.17
C ASP A 383 -6.26 16.27 6.43
N TRP A 384 -6.71 15.14 6.96
CA TRP A 384 -7.83 14.37 6.41
C TRP A 384 -9.11 15.22 6.26
N ARG A 385 -9.41 16.08 7.21
CA ARG A 385 -10.56 17.02 7.11
C ARG A 385 -10.41 18.01 5.96
N LYS A 386 -9.20 18.53 5.74
CA LYS A 386 -8.92 19.45 4.62
C LYS A 386 -9.02 18.75 3.29
N GLU A 387 -8.41 17.57 3.16
CA GLU A 387 -8.46 16.76 1.95
C GLU A 387 -9.89 16.38 1.60
N MET A 388 -10.67 15.87 2.57
CA MET A 388 -12.10 15.62 2.38
C MET A 388 -12.86 16.89 1.92
N ALA A 389 -12.52 18.05 2.47
CA ALA A 389 -13.16 19.30 2.08
C ALA A 389 -12.75 19.75 0.66
N MET A 390 -11.55 19.39 0.20
CA MET A 390 -11.04 19.71 -1.13
C MET A 390 -11.48 18.73 -2.21
N ALA A 391 -12.02 17.58 -1.85
CA ALA A 391 -12.52 16.59 -2.80
C ALA A 391 -13.60 17.18 -3.74
N PRO A 392 -13.76 16.65 -4.95
CA PRO A 392 -14.78 17.10 -5.89
C PRO A 392 -16.18 17.07 -5.30
N GLU A 393 -17.00 18.08 -5.60
CA GLU A 393 -18.37 18.20 -5.04
C GLU A 393 -19.26 17.01 -5.40
N GLU A 394 -19.06 16.39 -6.58
CA GLU A 394 -19.82 15.21 -6.99
C GLU A 394 -19.40 13.97 -6.18
N ALA A 395 -18.11 13.80 -5.90
CA ALA A 395 -17.61 12.72 -5.06
C ALA A 395 -18.13 12.82 -3.60
N LYS A 396 -18.20 14.04 -3.05
CA LYS A 396 -18.76 14.29 -1.71
C LYS A 396 -20.22 13.91 -1.55
N LYS A 397 -20.99 13.85 -2.65
CA LYS A 397 -22.41 13.44 -2.64
C LYS A 397 -22.59 11.94 -2.58
N LYS A 398 -21.54 11.17 -2.85
CA LYS A 398 -21.56 9.69 -2.80
C LYS A 398 -21.26 9.22 -1.37
N SER A 399 -21.92 8.15 -0.96
CA SER A 399 -21.56 7.43 0.26
C SER A 399 -20.24 6.68 0.10
N LEU A 400 -19.63 6.20 1.20
CA LEU A 400 -18.42 5.40 1.11
C LEU A 400 -18.66 4.06 0.39
N GLU A 401 -19.87 3.49 0.49
CA GLU A 401 -20.25 2.30 -0.28
C GLU A 401 -20.42 2.60 -1.76
N GLU A 402 -21.08 3.73 -2.12
CA GLU A 402 -21.23 4.14 -3.51
C GLU A 402 -19.88 4.43 -4.15
N LEU A 403 -18.99 5.13 -3.47
CA LEU A 403 -17.62 5.33 -3.92
C LEU A 403 -16.91 4.00 -4.19
N SER A 404 -17.07 3.01 -3.31
CA SER A 404 -16.39 1.71 -3.44
C SER A 404 -16.77 0.94 -4.71
N ILE A 405 -17.99 1.07 -5.20
CA ILE A 405 -18.50 0.37 -6.40
C ILE A 405 -18.47 1.23 -7.66
N ASP A 406 -18.12 2.51 -7.57
CA ASP A 406 -18.05 3.40 -8.72
C ASP A 406 -16.91 2.99 -9.66
N GLU A 407 -17.08 3.18 -10.98
CA GLU A 407 -16.04 2.92 -11.96
C GLU A 407 -14.85 3.87 -11.81
N SER A 408 -15.09 5.07 -11.28
CA SER A 408 -14.09 6.09 -10.96
C SER A 408 -13.50 5.97 -9.56
N ALA A 409 -13.81 4.91 -8.78
CA ALA A 409 -13.42 4.76 -7.39
C ALA A 409 -11.90 4.94 -7.15
N PHE A 410 -11.10 4.67 -8.15
CA PHE A 410 -9.64 4.84 -8.13
C PHE A 410 -9.11 5.91 -9.09
N ASP A 411 -9.99 6.74 -9.66
CA ASP A 411 -9.55 8.02 -10.16
C ASP A 411 -9.00 8.82 -8.97
N MET A 412 -7.81 9.41 -9.11
CA MET A 412 -7.07 10.06 -8.02
C MET A 412 -7.92 11.01 -7.16
N ASP A 413 -8.88 11.69 -7.79
CA ASP A 413 -9.74 12.66 -7.10
C ASP A 413 -10.81 12.01 -6.19
N GLU A 414 -11.34 10.83 -6.55
CA GLU A 414 -12.35 10.11 -5.76
C GLU A 414 -11.71 9.16 -4.73
N ALA A 415 -10.61 8.51 -5.11
CA ALA A 415 -9.85 7.63 -4.23
C ALA A 415 -9.39 8.33 -2.94
N THR A 416 -9.05 9.63 -3.02
CA THR A 416 -8.68 10.46 -1.88
C THR A 416 -9.70 10.40 -0.73
N LEU A 417 -10.99 10.14 -1.02
CA LEU A 417 -12.01 10.03 0.02
C LEU A 417 -11.90 8.77 0.87
N PHE A 418 -11.32 7.67 0.36
CA PHE A 418 -11.04 6.49 1.20
C PHE A 418 -9.96 6.79 2.23
N TYR A 419 -8.97 7.64 1.87
CA TYR A 419 -7.82 8.02 2.69
C TYR A 419 -8.03 9.31 3.51
N SER A 420 -9.16 9.98 3.33
CA SER A 420 -9.51 11.19 4.10
C SER A 420 -10.83 11.05 4.86
N ARG A 421 -11.95 10.71 4.20
CA ARG A 421 -13.24 10.46 4.86
C ARG A 421 -13.23 9.11 5.60
N GLY A 422 -12.59 8.08 5.00
CA GLY A 422 -12.50 6.74 5.59
C GLY A 422 -11.89 6.73 6.99
N PRO A 423 -10.68 7.24 7.22
CA PRO A 423 -10.06 7.25 8.55
C PRO A 423 -10.79 8.15 9.55
N LEU A 424 -11.45 9.24 9.10
CA LEU A 424 -12.32 10.04 9.98
C LEU A 424 -13.52 9.22 10.46
N VAL A 425 -14.15 8.42 9.59
CA VAL A 425 -15.24 7.52 9.95
C VAL A 425 -14.73 6.41 10.88
N ALA A 426 -13.55 5.84 10.63
CA ALA A 426 -12.94 4.83 11.50
C ALA A 426 -12.63 5.39 12.90
N LEU A 427 -12.06 6.62 12.99
CA LEU A 427 -11.86 7.31 14.27
C LEU A 427 -13.18 7.53 15.01
N MET A 428 -14.22 8.01 14.31
CA MET A 428 -15.53 8.21 14.92
C MET A 428 -16.15 6.89 15.38
N LEU A 429 -15.98 5.81 14.62
CA LEU A 429 -16.46 4.48 14.98
C LEU A 429 -15.76 3.95 16.24
N ASP A 430 -14.43 4.08 16.34
CA ASP A 430 -13.70 3.68 17.54
C ASP A 430 -14.14 4.49 18.76
N LEU A 431 -14.32 5.80 18.61
CA LEU A 431 -14.80 6.68 19.68
C LEU A 431 -16.25 6.38 20.07
N GLU A 432 -17.13 6.03 19.13
CA GLU A 432 -18.52 5.58 19.40
C GLU A 432 -18.52 4.32 20.25
N ILE A 433 -17.73 3.31 19.86
CA ILE A 433 -17.63 2.05 20.59
C ILE A 433 -17.07 2.30 22.00
N ARG A 434 -15.95 3.01 22.12
CA ARG A 434 -15.32 3.29 23.41
C ARG A 434 -16.22 4.08 24.33
N SER A 435 -16.89 5.11 23.83
CA SER A 435 -17.79 5.96 24.63
C SER A 435 -18.99 5.17 25.14
N ARG A 436 -19.69 4.42 24.26
CA ARG A 436 -20.91 3.67 24.61
C ARG A 436 -20.64 2.45 25.50
N THR A 437 -19.43 1.93 25.47
CA THR A 437 -19.03 0.78 26.32
C THR A 437 -18.27 1.20 27.59
N ASN A 438 -18.13 2.50 27.87
CA ASN A 438 -17.23 3.02 28.90
C ASN A 438 -15.81 2.47 28.76
N ASN A 439 -15.28 2.51 27.55
CA ASN A 439 -13.95 2.03 27.14
C ASN A 439 -13.67 0.55 27.42
N LYS A 440 -14.72 -0.28 27.57
CA LYS A 440 -14.59 -1.75 27.73
C LYS A 440 -14.40 -2.46 26.40
N LYS A 441 -14.78 -1.81 25.31
CA LYS A 441 -14.63 -2.24 23.93
C LYS A 441 -14.16 -1.10 23.08
N SER A 442 -13.50 -1.44 21.98
CA SER A 442 -12.91 -0.54 21.01
C SER A 442 -13.01 -1.12 19.60
N LEU A 443 -12.61 -0.39 18.60
CA LEU A 443 -12.40 -0.92 17.26
C LEU A 443 -11.29 -1.98 17.25
N ASP A 444 -10.31 -1.91 18.16
CA ASP A 444 -9.27 -2.94 18.34
C ASP A 444 -9.90 -4.32 18.59
N ASP A 445 -10.90 -4.41 19.50
CA ASP A 445 -11.61 -5.66 19.79
C ASP A 445 -12.33 -6.23 18.55
N VAL A 446 -12.87 -5.36 17.72
CA VAL A 446 -13.54 -5.74 16.47
C VAL A 446 -12.52 -6.33 15.50
N MET A 447 -11.38 -5.65 15.29
CA MET A 447 -10.31 -6.13 14.40
C MET A 447 -9.69 -7.44 14.90
N PHE A 448 -9.49 -7.60 16.20
CA PHE A 448 -9.01 -8.87 16.77
C PHE A 448 -9.99 -10.02 16.54
N ALA A 449 -11.29 -9.76 16.65
CA ALA A 449 -12.31 -10.79 16.40
C ALA A 449 -12.40 -11.17 14.93
N PHE A 450 -12.24 -10.22 14.01
CA PHE A 450 -12.12 -10.50 12.59
C PHE A 450 -10.85 -11.30 12.26
N ASN A 451 -9.69 -10.91 12.83
CA ASN A 451 -8.44 -11.65 12.64
C ASN A 451 -8.52 -13.08 13.20
N ASP A 452 -9.14 -13.28 14.36
CA ASP A 452 -9.34 -14.62 14.90
C ASP A 452 -10.23 -15.48 13.99
N ALA A 453 -11.29 -14.91 13.44
CA ALA A 453 -12.11 -15.59 12.44
C ALA A 453 -11.31 -15.93 11.15
N ALA A 454 -10.49 -15.00 10.68
CA ALA A 454 -9.66 -15.17 9.48
C ALA A 454 -8.56 -16.22 9.68
N LYS A 455 -7.96 -16.34 10.86
CA LYS A 455 -7.03 -17.44 11.23
C LYS A 455 -7.64 -18.83 11.04
N HIS A 456 -8.98 -18.92 11.12
CA HIS A 456 -9.74 -20.15 10.89
C HIS A 456 -10.32 -20.24 9.46
N GLY A 457 -9.80 -19.45 8.52
CA GLY A 457 -10.21 -19.43 7.11
C GLY A 457 -11.62 -18.88 6.87
N LYS A 458 -12.13 -18.04 7.79
CA LYS A 458 -13.45 -17.41 7.64
C LYS A 458 -13.31 -16.03 7.04
N THR A 459 -13.93 -15.84 5.91
CA THR A 459 -14.22 -14.53 5.29
C THR A 459 -15.66 -14.13 5.65
N PHE A 460 -16.09 -12.93 5.30
CA PHE A 460 -17.45 -12.46 5.53
C PHE A 460 -18.12 -12.05 4.21
N ARG A 461 -19.45 -12.14 4.16
CA ARG A 461 -20.21 -11.55 3.06
C ARG A 461 -20.44 -10.07 3.36
N GLU A 462 -20.55 -9.25 2.37
CA GLU A 462 -20.71 -7.80 2.53
C GLU A 462 -21.92 -7.42 3.40
N GLU A 463 -23.02 -8.13 3.23
CA GLU A 463 -24.24 -7.94 4.04
C GLU A 463 -24.08 -8.34 5.53
N ASP A 464 -23.10 -9.16 5.84
CA ASP A 464 -22.83 -9.59 7.22
C ASP A 464 -21.84 -8.64 7.94
N MET A 465 -21.21 -7.70 7.23
CA MET A 465 -20.15 -6.84 7.76
C MET A 465 -20.63 -6.03 8.97
N ILE A 466 -21.67 -5.23 8.85
CA ILE A 466 -22.18 -4.41 9.96
C ILE A 466 -22.72 -5.27 11.11
N PRO A 467 -23.53 -6.32 10.88
CA PRO A 467 -23.87 -7.28 11.94
C PRO A 467 -22.69 -7.88 12.70
N LEU A 468 -21.53 -8.10 12.03
CA LEU A 468 -20.31 -8.56 12.69
C LEU A 468 -19.66 -7.45 13.52
N PHE A 469 -19.60 -6.22 13.03
CA PHE A 469 -19.15 -5.08 13.83
C PHE A 469 -19.99 -4.90 15.09
N GLU A 470 -21.31 -4.97 15.00
CA GLU A 470 -22.24 -4.90 16.14
C GLU A 470 -22.01 -6.04 17.13
N LYS A 471 -21.88 -7.27 16.61
CA LYS A 471 -21.60 -8.46 17.42
C LYS A 471 -20.29 -8.34 18.21
N TYR A 472 -19.23 -7.85 17.57
CA TYR A 472 -17.90 -7.79 18.18
C TYR A 472 -17.74 -6.58 19.10
N SER A 473 -18.32 -5.44 18.76
CA SER A 473 -18.34 -4.25 19.61
C SER A 473 -19.35 -4.35 20.76
N GLY A 474 -20.42 -5.11 20.59
CA GLY A 474 -21.50 -5.26 21.56
C GLY A 474 -22.47 -4.08 21.61
N ILE A 475 -22.48 -3.24 20.59
CA ILE A 475 -23.39 -2.08 20.46
C ILE A 475 -24.12 -2.09 19.11
N ASP A 476 -25.30 -1.49 19.06
CA ASP A 476 -26.03 -1.24 17.82
C ASP A 476 -25.35 -0.09 17.06
N LEU A 477 -24.96 -0.33 15.83
CA LEU A 477 -24.27 0.63 14.93
C LEU A 477 -25.15 1.06 13.75
N SER A 478 -26.43 0.66 13.71
CA SER A 478 -27.32 0.91 12.59
C SER A 478 -27.47 2.40 12.25
N ASP A 479 -27.61 3.28 13.27
CA ASP A 479 -27.68 4.75 13.04
C ASP A 479 -26.36 5.29 12.50
N PHE A 480 -25.23 4.88 13.09
CA PHE A 480 -23.90 5.28 12.65
C PHE A 480 -23.66 4.89 11.18
N TYR A 481 -23.93 3.62 10.84
CA TYR A 481 -23.79 3.09 9.48
C TYR A 481 -24.65 3.85 8.49
N ASN A 482 -25.97 4.01 8.78
CA ASN A 482 -26.91 4.66 7.89
C ASN A 482 -26.57 6.13 7.63
N ARG A 483 -25.91 6.80 8.55
CA ARG A 483 -25.53 8.23 8.42
C ARG A 483 -24.20 8.44 7.72
N TYR A 484 -23.16 7.68 8.10
CA TYR A 484 -21.79 8.02 7.77
C TYR A 484 -21.11 7.08 6.78
N ILE A 485 -21.60 5.85 6.63
CA ILE A 485 -21.04 4.85 5.71
C ILE A 485 -21.95 4.66 4.50
N HIS A 486 -23.21 4.29 4.73
CA HIS A 486 -24.24 4.14 3.71
C HIS A 486 -24.81 5.49 3.26
N GLY A 487 -24.89 6.46 4.15
CA GLY A 487 -25.33 7.82 3.91
C GLY A 487 -24.18 8.81 3.73
N THR A 488 -24.57 10.07 3.52
CA THR A 488 -23.66 11.19 3.23
C THR A 488 -23.75 12.31 4.24
N ASP A 489 -24.20 12.02 5.47
CA ASP A 489 -24.28 13.00 6.54
C ASP A 489 -22.90 13.61 6.82
N SER A 490 -22.88 14.92 7.15
CA SER A 490 -21.65 15.59 7.55
C SER A 490 -21.06 14.96 8.82
N LEU A 491 -19.75 14.75 8.83
CA LEU A 491 -19.04 14.11 9.94
C LEU A 491 -18.87 15.10 11.12
N PRO A 492 -19.48 14.87 12.29
CA PRO A 492 -19.34 15.73 13.46
C PRO A 492 -18.03 15.41 14.23
N VAL A 493 -16.89 15.47 13.54
CA VAL A 493 -15.57 15.03 14.06
C VAL A 493 -15.22 15.72 15.39
N ASP A 494 -15.51 17.01 15.54
CA ASP A 494 -15.23 17.74 16.79
C ASP A 494 -16.03 17.20 17.99
N THR A 495 -17.28 16.73 17.75
CA THR A 495 -18.10 16.10 18.79
C THR A 495 -17.48 14.78 19.26
N TYR A 496 -16.94 13.99 18.33
CA TYR A 496 -16.26 12.75 18.67
C TYR A 496 -14.90 12.99 19.34
N LEU A 497 -14.10 13.95 18.86
CA LEU A 497 -12.83 14.31 19.50
C LEU A 497 -13.03 14.77 20.95
N ALA A 498 -14.15 15.42 21.28
CA ALA A 498 -14.48 15.80 22.64
C ALA A 498 -14.62 14.58 23.58
N MET A 499 -14.97 13.38 23.07
CA MET A 499 -15.06 12.14 23.85
C MET A 499 -13.70 11.67 24.38
N MET A 500 -12.60 12.04 23.67
CA MET A 500 -11.22 11.80 24.13
C MET A 500 -10.57 13.03 24.78
N GLY A 501 -11.39 14.03 25.16
CA GLY A 501 -10.92 15.25 25.84
C GLY A 501 -10.25 16.28 24.93
N ARG A 502 -10.54 16.23 23.62
CA ARG A 502 -10.08 17.22 22.64
C ARG A 502 -11.29 17.93 22.03
N ALA A 503 -11.55 19.16 22.44
CA ALA A 503 -12.72 19.92 21.96
C ALA A 503 -12.56 20.45 20.50
N ARG A 504 -11.35 20.44 19.96
CA ARG A 504 -11.02 20.80 18.58
C ARG A 504 -9.78 20.02 18.13
N ALA A 505 -9.79 19.51 16.89
CA ALA A 505 -8.54 19.28 16.19
C ALA A 505 -7.75 20.60 16.20
N ALA A 506 -6.50 20.56 16.65
CA ALA A 506 -5.70 21.78 16.79
C ALA A 506 -5.72 22.54 15.47
N SER A 507 -6.53 23.59 15.37
CA SER A 507 -6.44 24.55 14.28
C SER A 507 -5.19 25.40 14.52
N SER A 508 -4.02 24.82 14.39
CA SER A 508 -2.85 25.61 14.04
C SER A 508 -3.16 26.12 12.65
N GLY A 509 -3.45 27.40 12.52
CA GLY A 509 -3.85 28.01 11.26
C GLY A 509 -3.05 27.42 10.12
N SER A 510 -3.70 26.74 9.19
CA SER A 510 -3.06 25.95 8.16
C SER A 510 -2.28 26.82 7.18
N VAL A 511 -1.11 26.34 6.81
CA VAL A 511 -0.30 26.90 5.73
C VAL A 511 -0.17 25.81 4.69
N SER A 512 -0.59 26.08 3.47
CA SER A 512 -0.30 25.21 2.34
C SER A 512 0.83 25.84 1.53
N LEU A 513 1.87 25.05 1.28
CA LEU A 513 3.03 25.43 0.49
C LEU A 513 3.05 24.61 -0.79
N GLY A 514 3.22 25.27 -1.92
CA GLY A 514 3.63 24.65 -3.17
C GLY A 514 5.13 24.88 -3.40
N PHE A 515 5.73 24.12 -4.31
CA PHE A 515 7.10 24.32 -4.75
C PHE A 515 7.12 24.60 -6.24
N SER A 516 7.63 25.78 -6.63
CA SER A 516 7.69 26.19 -8.04
C SER A 516 8.89 27.12 -8.27
N GLY A 517 9.58 26.93 -9.40
CA GLY A 517 10.73 27.76 -9.76
C GLY A 517 11.88 27.74 -8.73
N GLY A 518 12.01 26.67 -7.94
CA GLY A 518 13.05 26.56 -6.90
C GLY A 518 12.71 27.26 -5.59
N ASN A 519 11.49 27.77 -5.42
CA ASN A 519 11.02 28.46 -4.22
C ASN A 519 9.72 27.84 -3.68
N PHE A 520 9.49 27.96 -2.36
CA PHE A 520 8.23 27.60 -1.75
C PHE A 520 7.22 28.73 -1.91
N ILE A 521 6.06 28.41 -2.48
CA ILE A 521 4.97 29.38 -2.70
C ILE A 521 3.87 29.14 -1.67
N LEU A 522 3.42 30.19 -1.00
CA LEU A 522 2.25 30.15 -0.14
C LEU A 522 0.99 29.99 -1.01
N ASN A 523 0.42 28.78 -1.06
CA ASN A 523 -0.81 28.51 -1.81
C ASN A 523 -2.04 28.98 -1.04
N SER A 524 -2.08 28.71 0.27
CA SER A 524 -3.13 29.19 1.15
C SER A 524 -2.59 29.45 2.56
N LEU A 525 -3.25 30.33 3.28
CA LEU A 525 -2.83 30.77 4.59
C LEU A 525 -4.07 31.11 5.43
N ASP A 526 -4.24 30.38 6.54
CA ASP A 526 -5.32 30.68 7.49
C ASP A 526 -5.08 32.04 8.17
N THR A 527 -6.11 32.86 8.28
CA THR A 527 -6.05 34.19 8.88
C THR A 527 -5.60 34.17 10.35
N THR A 528 -5.76 33.02 11.02
CA THR A 528 -5.32 32.83 12.42
C THR A 528 -3.84 32.42 12.53
N ASN A 529 -3.17 32.13 11.40
CA ASN A 529 -1.77 31.78 11.36
C ASN A 529 -0.87 32.99 11.70
N ALA A 530 0.27 32.73 12.34
CA ALA A 530 1.24 33.79 12.67
C ALA A 530 1.78 34.51 11.42
N LEU A 531 1.98 33.78 10.33
CA LEU A 531 2.42 34.32 9.04
C LEU A 531 1.36 35.28 8.46
N ALA A 532 0.07 34.90 8.50
CA ALA A 532 -1.02 35.77 8.04
C ALA A 532 -1.12 37.04 8.89
N ARG A 533 -1.03 36.88 10.22
CA ARG A 533 -1.02 38.03 11.14
C ARG A 533 0.16 38.98 10.90
N ALA A 534 1.29 38.45 10.45
CA ALA A 534 2.45 39.24 10.06
C ALA A 534 2.33 39.88 8.66
N GLY A 535 1.26 39.59 7.92
CA GLY A 535 0.99 40.17 6.62
C GLY A 535 1.48 39.38 5.39
N LEU A 536 1.85 38.10 5.59
CA LEU A 536 2.09 37.22 4.46
C LEU A 536 0.74 36.86 3.82
N LYS A 537 0.77 36.52 2.51
CA LYS A 537 -0.42 36.25 1.69
C LYS A 537 -0.19 35.05 0.77
N ALA A 538 -1.27 34.43 0.31
CA ALA A 538 -1.20 33.48 -0.80
C ALA A 538 -0.54 34.13 -2.02
N GLY A 539 0.33 33.39 -2.67
CA GLY A 539 1.16 33.85 -3.79
C GLY A 539 2.56 34.36 -3.39
N ASP A 540 2.84 34.56 -2.08
CA ASP A 540 4.19 34.94 -1.65
C ASP A 540 5.16 33.76 -1.84
N ALA A 541 6.33 34.02 -2.42
CA ALA A 541 7.41 33.06 -2.44
C ALA A 541 8.28 33.19 -1.18
N LEU A 542 8.41 32.12 -0.40
CA LEU A 542 9.25 32.07 0.78
C LEU A 542 10.70 31.81 0.38
N ILE A 543 11.60 32.73 0.67
CA ILE A 543 13.01 32.70 0.24
C ILE A 543 13.93 32.25 1.38
N ALA A 544 13.79 32.84 2.58
CA ALA A 544 14.68 32.57 3.70
C ALA A 544 14.00 32.77 5.06
N ILE A 545 14.56 32.16 6.11
CA ILE A 545 14.20 32.42 7.51
C ILE A 545 15.46 32.80 8.27
N ASN A 546 15.43 33.94 8.94
CA ASN A 546 16.58 34.49 9.65
C ASN A 546 17.85 34.50 8.77
N GLY A 547 17.71 34.86 7.49
CA GLY A 547 18.78 34.87 6.51
C GLY A 547 19.23 33.51 5.98
N THR A 548 18.71 32.41 6.51
CA THR A 548 18.99 31.07 5.98
C THR A 548 18.04 30.77 4.82
N LYS A 549 18.58 30.56 3.62
CA LYS A 549 17.78 30.23 2.42
C LYS A 549 16.99 28.95 2.65
N LEU A 550 15.70 28.96 2.31
CA LEU A 550 14.84 27.78 2.35
C LEU A 550 15.16 26.83 1.18
N SER A 551 15.13 25.56 1.51
CA SER A 551 15.30 24.44 0.58
C SER A 551 14.43 23.28 1.03
N LEU A 552 14.27 22.26 0.20
CA LEU A 552 13.57 21.03 0.58
C LEU A 552 14.21 20.38 1.83
N ASP A 553 15.52 20.53 2.02
CA ASP A 553 16.25 19.94 3.14
C ASP A 553 16.05 20.64 4.49
N ASN A 554 15.51 21.86 4.50
CA ASN A 554 15.41 22.67 5.73
C ASN A 554 14.05 23.32 5.96
N ILE A 555 13.05 23.03 5.12
CA ILE A 555 11.70 23.62 5.23
C ILE A 555 11.02 23.26 6.57
N ASP A 556 11.37 22.14 7.16
CA ASP A 556 10.87 21.71 8.47
C ASP A 556 11.23 22.70 9.60
N ARG A 557 12.24 23.53 9.41
CA ARG A 557 12.54 24.62 10.33
C ARG A 557 11.37 25.59 10.47
N LEU A 558 10.54 25.74 9.43
CA LEU A 558 9.32 26.54 9.48
C LEU A 558 8.27 25.90 10.40
N ALA A 559 8.17 24.57 10.37
CA ALA A 559 7.29 23.83 11.28
C ALA A 559 7.80 23.87 12.73
N ALA A 560 9.10 23.70 12.94
CA ALA A 560 9.73 23.76 14.25
C ALA A 560 9.65 25.16 14.92
N LEU A 561 9.51 26.23 14.14
CA LEU A 561 9.35 27.57 14.67
C LEU A 561 8.00 27.78 15.36
N LYS A 562 6.96 26.97 15.06
CA LYS A 562 5.68 27.04 15.77
C LYS A 562 5.81 26.67 17.25
N ASP A 563 6.75 25.82 17.59
CA ASP A 563 6.96 25.29 18.94
C ASP A 563 7.93 26.15 19.76
N SER A 564 8.73 26.99 19.09
CA SER A 564 9.61 27.94 19.74
C SER A 564 8.92 29.30 19.81
N LEU A 565 8.73 29.84 21.05
CA LEU A 565 8.26 31.21 21.28
C LEU A 565 9.32 32.22 20.80
N SER A 566 9.49 32.38 19.50
CA SER A 566 10.52 33.27 18.95
C SER A 566 9.95 34.17 17.86
N SER A 567 10.51 35.37 17.76
CA SER A 567 10.32 36.23 16.62
C SER A 567 11.36 35.86 15.56
N VAL A 568 10.95 35.67 14.32
CA VAL A 568 11.83 35.36 13.21
C VAL A 568 11.62 36.34 12.06
N SER A 569 12.65 36.56 11.24
CA SER A 569 12.52 37.32 10.00
C SER A 569 12.27 36.32 8.87
N VAL A 570 11.14 36.41 8.19
CA VAL A 570 10.81 35.64 7.01
C VAL A 570 11.05 36.52 5.77
N THR A 571 12.02 36.12 4.94
CA THR A 571 12.27 36.78 3.66
C THR A 571 11.33 36.21 2.62
N ILE A 572 10.54 37.04 1.98
CA ILE A 572 9.62 36.68 0.90
C ILE A 572 9.93 37.44 -0.38
N GLU A 573 9.49 36.90 -1.52
CA GLU A 573 9.33 37.64 -2.77
C GLU A 573 7.83 37.79 -3.08
N ARG A 574 7.40 39.02 -3.31
CA ARG A 574 6.05 39.41 -3.71
C ARG A 574 6.14 40.44 -4.82
N ASP A 575 5.46 40.21 -5.95
CA ASP A 575 5.46 41.10 -7.11
C ASP A 575 6.88 41.48 -7.60
N GLY A 576 7.81 40.49 -7.58
CA GLY A 576 9.21 40.69 -7.98
C GLY A 576 10.05 41.52 -6.98
N LYS A 577 9.55 41.79 -5.79
CA LYS A 577 10.28 42.50 -4.73
C LYS A 577 10.52 41.59 -3.53
N THR A 578 11.79 41.51 -3.14
CA THR A 578 12.19 40.82 -1.92
C THR A 578 11.99 41.73 -0.70
N MET A 579 11.41 41.17 0.37
CA MET A 579 11.20 41.89 1.62
C MET A 579 11.30 40.97 2.83
N ASP A 580 11.76 41.49 3.94
CA ASP A 580 11.82 40.79 5.21
C ASP A 580 10.60 41.17 6.08
N ILE A 581 9.88 40.15 6.53
CA ILE A 581 8.69 40.29 7.36
C ILE A 581 8.96 39.69 8.73
N PRO A 582 8.91 40.48 9.82
CA PRO A 582 9.05 39.97 11.17
C PRO A 582 7.78 39.18 11.54
N VAL A 583 7.95 37.91 11.90
CA VAL A 583 6.90 37.00 12.31
C VAL A 583 7.12 36.64 13.78
N THR A 584 6.13 36.88 14.61
CA THR A 584 6.17 36.46 16.02
C THR A 584 5.21 35.31 16.24
N PHE A 585 5.75 34.16 16.61
CA PHE A 585 4.98 33.01 17.04
C PHE A 585 4.61 33.22 18.53
N THR A 586 3.35 33.46 18.78
CA THR A 586 2.82 33.54 20.16
C THR A 586 2.14 32.22 20.50
N LYS A 587 2.33 31.72 21.74
CA LYS A 587 1.41 30.68 22.23
C LYS A 587 -0.02 31.20 22.03
N PRO A 588 -0.97 30.33 21.62
CA PRO A 588 -2.37 30.73 21.65
C PRO A 588 -2.68 31.29 23.03
N THR A 589 -3.01 32.57 23.10
CA THR A 589 -3.47 33.16 24.33
C THR A 589 -4.77 32.45 24.70
N ASN A 590 -4.81 31.87 25.90
CA ASN A 590 -5.95 31.22 26.52
C ASN A 590 -7.17 32.18 26.55
N GLY A 591 -7.88 32.28 25.45
CA GLY A 591 -9.02 33.16 25.28
C GLY A 591 -10.21 32.58 24.56
N GLN A 592 -10.04 31.45 23.83
CA GLN A 592 -11.15 30.73 23.24
C GLN A 592 -10.81 29.23 23.21
N GLY A 593 -11.33 28.48 24.18
CA GLY A 593 -11.30 27.04 24.23
C GLY A 593 -10.08 26.46 24.95
N VAL A 594 -9.97 26.72 26.25
CA VAL A 594 -9.31 25.76 27.14
C VAL A 594 -10.14 24.48 26.97
N ASP A 595 -9.51 23.39 26.45
CA ASP A 595 -10.14 22.10 26.50
C ASP A 595 -10.61 21.87 27.94
N PRO A 596 -11.88 21.55 28.20
CA PRO A 596 -12.33 21.27 29.55
C PRO A 596 -11.42 20.20 30.14
N VAL A 597 -11.10 20.27 31.42
CA VAL A 597 -10.30 19.22 32.07
C VAL A 597 -10.90 17.88 31.67
N PRO A 598 -10.17 17.02 30.94
CA PRO A 598 -10.76 15.82 30.40
C PRO A 598 -11.22 14.92 31.54
N SER A 599 -12.37 14.28 31.35
CA SER A 599 -12.86 13.27 32.29
C SER A 599 -11.88 12.08 32.40
N PRO A 600 -11.87 11.33 33.49
CA PRO A 600 -11.05 10.10 33.58
C PRO A 600 -11.29 9.17 32.39
N LEU A 601 -12.54 9.00 31.96
CA LEU A 601 -12.88 8.19 30.78
C LEU A 601 -12.26 8.75 29.50
N ALA A 602 -12.30 10.06 29.31
CA ALA A 602 -11.69 10.70 28.14
C ALA A 602 -10.16 10.50 28.08
N ILE A 603 -9.50 10.52 29.25
CA ILE A 603 -8.06 10.22 29.35
C ILE A 603 -7.78 8.76 28.97
N GLU A 604 -8.58 7.81 29.48
CA GLU A 604 -8.44 6.39 29.14
C GLU A 604 -8.68 6.12 27.65
N ILE A 605 -9.72 6.74 27.06
CA ILE A 605 -9.99 6.65 25.63
C ILE A 605 -8.80 7.18 24.84
N ARG A 606 -8.29 8.35 25.15
CA ARG A 606 -7.14 8.95 24.49
C ARG A 606 -5.90 8.06 24.59
N LYS A 607 -5.64 7.52 25.79
CA LYS A 607 -4.54 6.57 25.99
C LYS A 607 -4.68 5.33 25.10
N GLY A 608 -5.88 4.81 24.94
CA GLY A 608 -6.15 3.67 24.08
C GLY A 608 -5.95 3.97 22.59
N ILE A 609 -6.08 5.22 22.16
CA ILE A 609 -5.92 5.62 20.75
C ILE A 609 -4.47 6.02 20.45
N VAL A 610 -3.89 6.94 21.20
CA VAL A 610 -2.57 7.53 20.90
C VAL A 610 -1.50 7.28 21.98
N GLY A 611 -1.73 6.38 22.93
CA GLY A 611 -0.74 5.99 23.94
C GLY A 611 -0.57 6.97 25.13
N GLN A 612 -1.34 8.08 25.24
CA GLN A 612 -1.16 9.14 26.24
C GLN A 612 -2.37 9.36 27.13
#